data_a88e3b1a345a1bd0564fb8cb67baa93c
#
_entry.id   a88e3b1a345a1bd0564fb8cb67baa93c
#
_cell.length_a   1.000
_cell.length_b   1.000
_cell.length_c   1.000
_cell.angle_alpha   90.00
_cell.angle_beta   90.00
_cell.angle_gamma   90.00
#
_symmetry.space_group_name_H-M   'P 1'
#
loop_
_entity.id
_entity.type
_entity.pdbx_description
1 polymer ?
#
loop_
_entity_poly.entity_id
_entity_poly.type
_entity_poly.pdbx_seq_one_letter_code
_entity_poly.pdbx_strand_id
1 'polypeptide(L)'
;MCHLQLRTLIFVAWVLGYVVFLHSFRMIWTAKYARGPLTRSLLVNMVSEGEGTAMETQEWYKCSPDLLGESLRPLFVQSHLDSGTKAFLKQSIEKSNWLFTQLYHSFVSNVLTPLVSRTSINGFLGRGSMFVFSVEQFQKLLKVGPDWKAETLLDLGAGDGAVTEIMRGHFKEIYATEVSPPMKWHLQRRNFKLMGIDEWQQSGLQYDVISCLNLLDRCEDPLHLLRDIQRSLVPHTGRLILAAVLPFQPYVEVGGRWLRPQEHLKVQGKTWEEQVTNLSHDVFRKSGFEVETVTRLPYLCEGDMYNDYYVLDDAVFVLKASNVTEESSQ
;
A
#
# COMPACT_ATOMS: atom_id res chain seq x y z
N MET A 1 -26.06 30.83 33.65
CA MET A 1 -26.15 29.37 33.42
C MET A 1 -25.17 28.83 32.36
N CYS A 2 -24.86 29.54 31.28
CA CYS A 2 -23.99 29.06 30.21
C CYS A 2 -22.50 28.86 30.63
N HIS A 3 -21.97 29.74 31.51
CA HIS A 3 -20.57 29.65 31.97
C HIS A 3 -20.28 28.45 32.90
N LEU A 4 -21.28 27.96 33.61
CA LEU A 4 -21.12 26.81 34.51
C LEU A 4 -21.09 25.49 33.72
N GLN A 5 -21.91 25.37 32.67
CA GLN A 5 -21.92 24.22 31.79
C GLN A 5 -20.62 24.06 30.97
N LEU A 6 -20.02 25.16 30.52
CA LEU A 6 -18.76 25.14 29.79
C LEU A 6 -17.59 24.68 30.67
N ARG A 7 -17.54 25.14 31.92
CA ARG A 7 -16.52 24.71 32.91
C ARG A 7 -16.66 23.21 33.24
N THR A 8 -17.88 22.72 33.36
CA THR A 8 -18.16 21.30 33.61
C THR A 8 -17.75 20.44 32.44
N LEU A 9 -18.01 20.86 31.18
CA LEU A 9 -17.59 20.19 29.97
C LEU A 9 -16.06 20.13 29.85
N ILE A 10 -15.36 21.23 30.13
CA ILE A 10 -13.90 21.28 30.10
C ILE A 10 -13.31 20.37 31.19
N PHE A 11 -13.90 20.36 32.38
CA PHE A 11 -13.45 19.50 33.49
C PHE A 11 -13.67 18.01 33.17
N VAL A 12 -14.83 17.65 32.59
CA VAL A 12 -15.12 16.27 32.17
C VAL A 12 -14.16 15.83 31.04
N ALA A 13 -13.87 16.69 30.06
CA ALA A 13 -12.91 16.41 29.03
C ALA A 13 -11.48 16.24 29.60
N TRP A 14 -11.12 17.04 30.63
CA TRP A 14 -9.83 16.93 31.31
C TRP A 14 -9.71 15.64 32.12
N VAL A 15 -10.77 15.26 32.85
CA VAL A 15 -10.82 14.01 33.63
C VAL A 15 -10.82 12.80 32.72
N LEU A 16 -11.58 12.80 31.61
CA LEU A 16 -11.55 11.74 30.61
C LEU A 16 -10.17 11.60 29.94
N GLY A 17 -9.54 12.72 29.57
CA GLY A 17 -8.17 12.77 29.08
C GLY A 17 -7.16 12.19 30.07
N TYR A 18 -7.32 12.54 31.37
CA TYR A 18 -6.46 12.03 32.43
C TYR A 18 -6.65 10.53 32.71
N VAL A 19 -7.90 10.04 32.69
CA VAL A 19 -8.21 8.61 32.85
C VAL A 19 -7.67 7.78 31.66
N VAL A 20 -7.84 8.28 30.43
CA VAL A 20 -7.27 7.63 29.23
C VAL A 20 -5.75 7.65 29.27
N PHE A 21 -5.14 8.77 29.70
CA PHE A 21 -3.70 8.88 29.91
C PHE A 21 -3.19 7.87 30.94
N LEU A 22 -3.85 7.76 32.10
CA LEU A 22 -3.49 6.77 33.14
C LEU A 22 -3.69 5.34 32.67
N HIS A 23 -4.74 5.06 31.87
CA HIS A 23 -4.98 3.72 31.35
C HIS A 23 -3.93 3.34 30.30
N SER A 24 -3.58 4.27 29.41
CA SER A 24 -2.47 4.10 28.46
C SER A 24 -1.13 3.96 29.18
N PHE A 25 -0.88 4.73 30.23
CA PHE A 25 0.34 4.65 31.04
C PHE A 25 0.45 3.33 31.81
N ARG A 26 -0.69 2.80 32.30
CA ARG A 26 -0.72 1.50 33.02
C ARG A 26 -0.49 0.31 32.10
N MET A 27 -0.89 0.41 30.83
CA MET A 27 -0.58 -0.61 29.80
C MET A 27 0.90 -0.62 29.39
N ILE A 28 1.59 0.52 29.46
CA ILE A 28 3.01 0.65 29.16
C ILE A 28 3.91 -0.06 30.20
N TRP A 29 3.41 -0.30 31.42
CA TRP A 29 4.19 -0.85 32.55
C TRP A 29 4.07 -2.37 32.74
N THR A 30 3.40 -3.10 31.87
CA THR A 30 3.36 -4.56 31.96
C THR A 30 4.57 -5.16 31.21
N ALA A 31 5.21 -6.19 31.75
CA ALA A 31 6.41 -6.83 31.21
C ALA A 31 6.31 -7.28 29.74
N LYS A 32 5.08 -7.39 29.20
CA LYS A 32 4.77 -7.68 27.81
C LYS A 32 5.12 -6.51 26.87
N TYR A 33 5.27 -5.30 27.41
CA TYR A 33 5.56 -4.04 26.69
C TYR A 33 6.96 -3.47 27.01
N ALA A 34 7.88 -4.28 27.55
CA ALA A 34 9.28 -3.89 27.78
C ALA A 34 10.04 -3.50 26.48
N ARG A 35 9.39 -3.64 25.30
CA ARG A 35 9.84 -3.14 23.99
C ARG A 35 9.26 -1.76 23.65
N GLY A 36 8.87 -0.96 24.63
CA GLY A 36 8.35 0.40 24.42
C GLY A 36 9.40 1.36 23.86
N PRO A 37 8.96 2.51 23.28
CA PRO A 37 9.81 3.47 22.57
C PRO A 37 11.01 3.96 23.40
N LEU A 38 10.89 4.07 24.72
CA LEU A 38 12.00 4.47 25.60
C LEU A 38 13.07 3.37 25.72
N THR A 39 12.67 2.12 25.86
CA THR A 39 13.60 0.97 25.89
C THR A 39 14.26 0.77 24.55
N ARG A 40 13.55 1.08 23.48
CA ARG A 40 13.99 0.98 22.11
C ARG A 40 14.99 2.07 21.73
N SER A 41 14.74 3.34 22.10
CA SER A 41 15.69 4.42 21.88
C SER A 41 17.00 4.21 22.67
N LEU A 42 16.93 3.56 23.84
CA LEU A 42 18.10 3.18 24.62
C LEU A 42 18.84 1.98 24.02
N LEU A 43 18.11 0.98 23.47
CA LEU A 43 18.69 -0.20 22.84
C LEU A 43 19.30 0.10 21.46
N VAL A 44 18.64 0.96 20.66
CA VAL A 44 19.17 1.38 19.33
C VAL A 44 20.50 2.11 19.47
N ASN A 45 20.68 2.88 20.55
CA ASN A 45 21.98 3.50 20.86
C ASN A 45 23.03 2.50 21.37
N MET A 46 22.65 1.27 21.75
CA MET A 46 23.54 0.23 22.28
C MET A 46 23.84 -0.89 21.28
N VAL A 47 22.98 -1.07 20.28
CA VAL A 47 23.16 -2.10 19.24
C VAL A 47 23.52 -1.39 17.94
N SER A 48 24.82 -1.17 17.76
CA SER A 48 25.38 -0.86 16.43
C SER A 48 24.86 -1.89 15.42
N GLU A 49 24.47 -1.40 14.25
CA GLU A 49 24.09 -2.11 13.01
C GLU A 49 24.55 -3.58 12.99
N GLY A 50 23.68 -4.48 13.46
CA GLY A 50 24.02 -5.89 13.54
C GLY A 50 23.70 -6.60 12.22
N GLU A 51 24.57 -7.52 11.83
CA GLU A 51 24.43 -8.41 10.65
C GLU A 51 23.06 -9.10 10.52
N GLY A 52 22.29 -9.23 11.60
CA GLY A 52 20.94 -9.79 11.61
C GLY A 52 19.93 -9.00 10.79
N THR A 53 19.98 -7.67 10.79
CA THR A 53 19.04 -6.82 10.06
C THR A 53 19.26 -6.89 8.54
N ALA A 54 20.53 -7.03 8.13
CA ALA A 54 20.88 -7.15 6.71
C ALA A 54 20.44 -8.50 6.11
N MET A 55 20.50 -9.57 6.89
CA MET A 55 20.06 -10.91 6.48
C MET A 55 18.53 -10.99 6.37
N GLU A 56 17.80 -10.38 7.30
CA GLU A 56 16.34 -10.32 7.30
C GLU A 56 15.80 -9.57 6.08
N THR A 57 16.41 -8.43 5.74
CA THR A 57 15.98 -7.61 4.58
C THR A 57 16.27 -8.27 3.23
N GLN A 58 17.23 -9.18 3.14
CA GLN A 58 17.47 -9.96 1.91
C GLN A 58 16.38 -10.99 1.65
N GLU A 59 15.81 -11.57 2.68
CA GLU A 59 14.72 -12.55 2.55
C GLU A 59 13.44 -11.94 1.92
N TRP A 60 13.23 -10.62 2.03
CA TRP A 60 12.08 -9.95 1.44
C TRP A 60 12.02 -10.03 -0.10
N TYR A 61 13.17 -10.22 -0.73
CA TYR A 61 13.30 -10.28 -2.20
C TYR A 61 13.52 -11.69 -2.72
N LYS A 62 13.63 -12.66 -1.82
CA LYS A 62 13.98 -14.03 -2.18
C LYS A 62 12.85 -14.72 -2.91
N CYS A 63 13.16 -15.26 -4.06
CA CYS A 63 12.27 -16.12 -4.84
C CYS A 63 13.01 -17.38 -5.23
N SER A 64 12.29 -18.49 -5.29
CA SER A 64 12.79 -19.75 -5.82
C SER A 64 12.26 -19.94 -7.25
N PRO A 65 13.01 -19.53 -8.30
CA PRO A 65 12.48 -19.53 -9.67
C PRO A 65 12.01 -20.91 -10.13
N ASP A 66 12.59 -21.98 -9.60
CA ASP A 66 12.20 -23.36 -9.92
C ASP A 66 10.78 -23.72 -9.46
N LEU A 67 10.25 -23.01 -8.47
CA LEU A 67 8.88 -23.17 -7.97
C LEU A 67 7.87 -22.32 -8.73
N LEU A 68 8.32 -21.36 -9.54
CA LEU A 68 7.46 -20.60 -10.44
C LEU A 68 7.01 -21.47 -11.61
N GLY A 69 5.80 -21.22 -12.11
CA GLY A 69 5.32 -21.81 -13.37
C GLY A 69 6.29 -21.53 -14.51
N GLU A 70 6.46 -22.48 -15.43
CA GLU A 70 7.45 -22.39 -16.52
C GLU A 70 7.32 -21.10 -17.35
N SER A 71 6.10 -20.63 -17.57
CA SER A 71 5.81 -19.40 -18.31
C SER A 71 6.26 -18.13 -17.58
N LEU A 72 6.36 -18.17 -16.24
CA LEU A 72 6.72 -17.01 -15.41
C LEU A 72 8.21 -16.92 -15.12
N ARG A 73 8.94 -18.03 -15.13
CA ARG A 73 10.39 -18.04 -14.85
C ARG A 73 11.19 -17.00 -15.65
N PRO A 74 11.02 -16.89 -16.98
CA PRO A 74 11.75 -15.90 -17.78
C PRO A 74 11.27 -14.46 -17.55
N LEU A 75 10.10 -14.26 -16.93
CA LEU A 75 9.49 -12.96 -16.66
C LEU A 75 9.80 -12.44 -15.26
N PHE A 76 10.38 -13.29 -14.42
CA PHE A 76 10.76 -12.91 -13.07
C PHE A 76 12.00 -12.00 -13.09
N VAL A 77 11.90 -10.87 -12.43
CA VAL A 77 12.99 -9.90 -12.24
C VAL A 77 13.42 -9.89 -10.79
N GLN A 78 14.63 -10.30 -10.52
CA GLN A 78 15.19 -10.24 -9.17
C GLN A 78 15.41 -8.81 -8.74
N SER A 79 14.73 -8.39 -7.68
CA SER A 79 14.91 -7.11 -7.01
C SER A 79 15.80 -7.24 -5.78
N HIS A 80 16.29 -6.10 -5.27
CA HIS A 80 17.20 -6.03 -4.13
C HIS A 80 16.88 -4.78 -3.28
N LEU A 81 17.41 -4.77 -2.07
CA LEU A 81 17.38 -3.61 -1.19
C LEU A 81 18.25 -2.48 -1.78
N ASP A 82 17.61 -1.48 -2.33
CA ASP A 82 18.23 -0.34 -2.98
C ASP A 82 18.29 0.92 -2.09
N SER A 83 18.82 2.01 -2.65
CA SER A 83 18.94 3.29 -1.95
C SER A 83 17.58 3.91 -1.58
N GLY A 84 16.57 3.77 -2.45
CA GLY A 84 15.22 4.29 -2.20
C GLY A 84 14.53 3.56 -1.07
N THR A 85 14.59 2.23 -1.06
CA THR A 85 14.05 1.41 0.04
C THR A 85 14.76 1.73 1.36
N LYS A 86 16.10 1.85 1.35
CA LYS A 86 16.87 2.23 2.55
C LYS A 86 16.48 3.61 3.07
N ALA A 87 16.24 4.58 2.18
CA ALA A 87 15.81 5.93 2.55
C ALA A 87 14.43 5.90 3.24
N PHE A 88 13.48 5.14 2.72
CA PHE A 88 12.16 4.97 3.33
C PHE A 88 12.28 4.34 4.74
N LEU A 89 13.04 3.26 4.87
CA LEU A 89 13.25 2.58 6.16
C LEU A 89 13.88 3.53 7.19
N LYS A 90 14.92 4.26 6.80
CA LYS A 90 15.58 5.26 7.67
C LYS A 90 14.59 6.32 8.13
N GLN A 91 13.81 6.89 7.23
CA GLN A 91 12.79 7.90 7.55
C GLN A 91 11.72 7.34 8.49
N SER A 92 11.28 6.10 8.28
CA SER A 92 10.28 5.44 9.12
C SER A 92 10.80 5.23 10.54
N ILE A 93 12.05 4.76 10.69
CA ILE A 93 12.73 4.61 11.99
C ILE A 93 12.86 5.96 12.70
N GLU A 94 13.28 7.01 12.00
CA GLU A 94 13.38 8.35 12.57
C GLU A 94 12.04 8.86 13.09
N LYS A 95 10.95 8.71 12.31
CA LYS A 95 9.60 9.12 12.70
C LYS A 95 9.06 8.31 13.89
N SER A 96 9.32 7.00 13.95
CA SER A 96 8.86 6.15 15.06
C SER A 96 9.49 6.54 16.40
N ASN A 97 10.69 7.12 16.38
CA ASN A 97 11.41 7.57 17.56
C ASN A 97 10.89 8.90 18.16
N TRP A 98 9.98 9.59 17.48
CA TRP A 98 9.40 10.85 17.98
C TRP A 98 8.29 10.57 18.99
N LEU A 99 8.68 10.24 20.22
CA LEU A 99 7.77 9.78 21.28
C LEU A 99 6.52 10.63 21.46
N PHE A 100 6.65 11.95 21.58
CA PHE A 100 5.50 12.84 21.78
C PHE A 100 4.54 12.85 20.59
N THR A 101 5.07 12.80 19.38
CA THR A 101 4.28 12.69 18.16
C THR A 101 3.53 11.35 18.13
N GLN A 102 4.18 10.26 18.49
CA GLN A 102 3.57 8.94 18.54
C GLN A 102 2.47 8.84 19.64
N LEU A 103 2.69 9.41 20.81
CA LEU A 103 1.67 9.49 21.86
C LEU A 103 0.46 10.31 21.41
N TYR A 104 0.69 11.46 20.76
CA TYR A 104 -0.38 12.28 20.19
C TYR A 104 -1.16 11.49 19.11
N HIS A 105 -0.47 10.84 18.18
CA HIS A 105 -1.09 10.01 17.14
C HIS A 105 -1.92 8.86 17.75
N SER A 106 -1.40 8.19 18.78
CA SER A 106 -2.12 7.11 19.47
C SER A 106 -3.38 7.64 20.16
N PHE A 107 -3.28 8.77 20.84
CA PHE A 107 -4.43 9.41 21.50
C PHE A 107 -5.52 9.79 20.49
N VAL A 108 -5.16 10.51 19.43
CA VAL A 108 -6.11 10.94 18.39
C VAL A 108 -6.76 9.74 17.70
N SER A 109 -5.97 8.71 17.39
CA SER A 109 -6.49 7.48 16.79
C SER A 109 -7.52 6.79 17.68
N ASN A 110 -7.25 6.64 18.98
CA ASN A 110 -8.18 6.00 19.91
C ASN A 110 -9.51 6.79 20.02
N VAL A 111 -9.45 8.11 19.96
CA VAL A 111 -10.64 8.96 20.02
C VAL A 111 -11.45 8.90 18.71
N LEU A 112 -10.78 8.87 17.55
CA LEU A 112 -11.45 8.96 16.26
C LEU A 112 -11.84 7.60 15.65
N THR A 113 -11.20 6.49 16.04
CA THR A 113 -11.48 5.14 15.49
C THR A 113 -12.96 4.73 15.51
N PRO A 114 -13.79 5.10 16.54
CA PRO A 114 -15.21 4.77 16.51
C PRO A 114 -16.02 5.55 15.46
N LEU A 115 -15.49 6.65 14.95
CA LEU A 115 -16.21 7.61 14.09
C LEU A 115 -15.72 7.61 12.64
N VAL A 116 -14.45 7.26 12.41
CA VAL A 116 -13.79 7.45 11.12
C VAL A 116 -12.90 6.24 10.81
N SER A 117 -12.76 5.89 9.52
CA SER A 117 -11.87 4.79 9.08
C SER A 117 -10.42 5.05 9.48
N ARG A 118 -9.66 3.96 9.69
CA ARG A 118 -8.22 4.06 10.01
C ARG A 118 -7.43 4.77 8.92
N THR A 119 -7.78 4.54 7.66
CA THR A 119 -7.19 5.23 6.50
C THR A 119 -7.37 6.74 6.61
N SER A 120 -8.59 7.19 6.93
CA SER A 120 -8.87 8.62 7.10
C SER A 120 -8.15 9.23 8.30
N ILE A 121 -8.03 8.49 9.42
CA ILE A 121 -7.27 8.92 10.59
C ILE A 121 -5.78 9.08 10.25
N ASN A 122 -5.21 8.09 9.57
CA ASN A 122 -3.81 8.15 9.14
C ASN A 122 -3.56 9.33 8.19
N GLY A 123 -4.45 9.55 7.23
CA GLY A 123 -4.39 10.72 6.34
C GLY A 123 -4.48 12.04 7.08
N PHE A 124 -5.38 12.17 8.05
CA PHE A 124 -5.51 13.36 8.88
C PHE A 124 -4.24 13.62 9.71
N LEU A 125 -3.63 12.58 10.26
CA LEU A 125 -2.42 12.67 11.07
C LEU A 125 -1.13 12.76 10.23
N GLY A 126 -1.21 12.59 8.91
CA GLY A 126 -0.04 12.58 8.02
C GLY A 126 0.93 11.44 8.32
N ARG A 127 0.40 10.26 8.69
CA ARG A 127 1.17 9.06 9.05
C ARG A 127 0.71 7.83 8.29
N GLY A 128 1.51 6.74 8.39
CA GLY A 128 1.19 5.46 7.77
C GLY A 128 1.38 5.50 6.27
N SER A 129 2.33 6.32 5.81
CA SER A 129 2.73 6.34 4.41
C SER A 129 3.25 4.98 3.98
N MET A 130 2.93 4.59 2.76
CA MET A 130 3.25 3.28 2.20
C MET A 130 4.38 3.40 1.19
N PHE A 131 5.09 2.28 0.99
CA PHE A 131 6.14 2.16 -0.02
C PHE A 131 6.06 0.77 -0.64
N VAL A 132 5.98 0.71 -1.96
CA VAL A 132 5.92 -0.54 -2.74
C VAL A 132 7.24 -0.75 -3.49
N PHE A 133 7.74 0.28 -4.15
CA PHE A 133 8.97 0.24 -4.94
C PHE A 133 9.66 1.61 -4.97
N SER A 134 10.95 1.60 -5.24
CA SER A 134 11.72 2.80 -5.55
C SER A 134 11.59 3.18 -7.03
N VAL A 135 12.11 4.35 -7.42
CA VAL A 135 12.22 4.76 -8.83
C VAL A 135 13.01 3.75 -9.65
N GLU A 136 14.12 3.23 -9.09
CA GLU A 136 14.97 2.26 -9.75
C GLU A 136 14.23 0.92 -9.95
N GLN A 137 13.53 0.44 -8.93
CA GLN A 137 12.72 -0.78 -9.01
C GLN A 137 11.55 -0.63 -9.99
N PHE A 138 10.89 0.53 -10.01
CA PHE A 138 9.84 0.85 -10.98
C PHE A 138 10.36 0.81 -12.43
N GLN A 139 11.50 1.46 -12.70
CA GLN A 139 12.13 1.46 -14.02
C GLN A 139 12.51 0.04 -14.48
N LYS A 140 13.07 -0.74 -13.55
CA LYS A 140 13.46 -2.13 -13.82
C LYS A 140 12.25 -3.02 -14.11
N LEU A 141 11.13 -2.82 -13.40
CA LEU A 141 9.88 -3.55 -13.62
C LEU A 141 9.31 -3.30 -15.02
N LEU A 142 9.23 -2.04 -15.42
CA LEU A 142 8.75 -1.64 -16.74
C LEU A 142 9.78 -1.87 -17.86
N LYS A 143 11.02 -2.24 -17.51
CA LYS A 143 12.16 -2.37 -18.45
C LYS A 143 12.43 -1.08 -19.21
N VAL A 144 12.37 0.06 -18.52
CA VAL A 144 12.56 1.41 -19.07
C VAL A 144 13.76 2.11 -18.45
N GLY A 145 14.32 3.06 -19.18
CA GLY A 145 15.40 3.92 -18.66
C GLY A 145 14.88 5.14 -17.89
N PRO A 146 15.78 5.89 -17.23
CA PRO A 146 15.42 7.08 -16.45
C PRO A 146 14.80 8.20 -17.30
N ASP A 147 15.13 8.28 -18.58
CA ASP A 147 14.61 9.30 -19.50
C ASP A 147 13.28 8.91 -20.16
N TRP A 148 12.78 7.70 -19.91
CA TRP A 148 11.51 7.24 -20.45
C TRP A 148 10.36 8.10 -19.92
N LYS A 149 9.45 8.51 -20.82
CA LYS A 149 8.27 9.30 -20.53
C LYS A 149 7.04 8.71 -21.21
N ALA A 150 5.91 8.86 -20.54
CA ALA A 150 4.58 8.57 -21.07
C ALA A 150 3.63 9.75 -20.79
N GLU A 151 2.50 9.79 -21.44
CA GLU A 151 1.55 10.90 -21.29
C GLU A 151 0.77 10.77 -19.97
N THR A 152 0.19 9.59 -19.69
CA THR A 152 -0.81 9.44 -18.63
C THR A 152 -0.56 8.29 -17.70
N LEU A 153 -0.69 8.55 -16.40
CA LEU A 153 -0.80 7.56 -15.32
C LEU A 153 -2.17 7.70 -14.65
N LEU A 154 -2.85 6.59 -14.41
CA LEU A 154 -3.96 6.51 -13.47
C LEU A 154 -3.57 5.63 -12.28
N ASP A 155 -3.59 6.19 -11.06
CA ASP A 155 -3.33 5.44 -9.83
C ASP A 155 -4.64 5.17 -9.07
N LEU A 156 -5.03 3.91 -9.00
CA LEU A 156 -6.26 3.47 -8.36
C LEU A 156 -6.02 3.22 -6.87
N GLY A 157 -6.75 3.95 -6.02
CA GLY A 157 -6.58 3.86 -4.57
C GLY A 157 -5.24 4.45 -4.10
N ALA A 158 -4.87 5.61 -4.62
CA ALA A 158 -3.55 6.22 -4.47
C ALA A 158 -3.14 6.60 -3.04
N GLY A 159 -4.05 6.49 -2.06
CA GLY A 159 -3.78 6.84 -0.66
C GLY A 159 -3.31 8.28 -0.50
N ASP A 160 -2.20 8.50 0.21
CA ASP A 160 -1.57 9.81 0.39
C ASP A 160 -0.76 10.28 -0.83
N GLY A 161 -0.65 9.44 -1.85
CA GLY A 161 0.09 9.70 -3.08
C GLY A 161 1.61 9.56 -2.98
N ALA A 162 2.13 8.99 -1.90
CA ALA A 162 3.58 8.83 -1.74
C ALA A 162 4.17 7.86 -2.77
N VAL A 163 3.49 6.74 -3.05
CA VAL A 163 3.90 5.79 -4.09
C VAL A 163 3.71 6.39 -5.49
N THR A 164 2.59 7.10 -5.72
CA THR A 164 2.33 7.83 -6.98
C THR A 164 3.45 8.83 -7.29
N GLU A 165 3.98 9.51 -6.26
CA GLU A 165 5.07 10.48 -6.38
C GLU A 165 6.36 9.85 -6.91
N ILE A 166 6.63 8.60 -6.58
CA ILE A 166 7.79 7.85 -7.09
C ILE A 166 7.74 7.74 -8.62
N MET A 167 6.54 7.56 -9.18
CA MET A 167 6.32 7.44 -10.62
C MET A 167 6.26 8.78 -11.35
N ARG A 168 6.03 9.90 -10.62
CA ARG A 168 5.78 11.24 -11.17
C ARG A 168 6.72 11.65 -12.29
N GLY A 169 8.01 11.41 -12.11
CA GLY A 169 9.04 11.82 -13.06
C GLY A 169 8.87 11.23 -14.46
N HIS A 170 8.05 10.21 -14.63
CA HIS A 170 7.85 9.49 -15.89
C HIS A 170 6.56 9.85 -16.63
N PHE A 171 5.67 10.66 -16.04
CA PHE A 171 4.37 10.97 -16.64
C PHE A 171 4.14 12.48 -16.73
N LYS A 172 3.48 12.88 -17.81
CA LYS A 172 3.08 14.27 -18.02
C LYS A 172 1.83 14.60 -17.20
N GLU A 173 0.87 13.70 -17.18
CA GLU A 173 -0.38 13.86 -16.45
C GLU A 173 -0.61 12.65 -15.52
N ILE A 174 -0.98 12.93 -14.28
CA ILE A 174 -1.27 11.92 -13.28
C ILE A 174 -2.68 12.10 -12.77
N TYR A 175 -3.46 11.06 -12.94
CA TYR A 175 -4.80 10.90 -12.41
C TYR A 175 -4.76 9.98 -11.22
N ALA A 176 -5.62 10.21 -10.23
CA ALA A 176 -5.68 9.38 -9.03
C ALA A 176 -7.11 9.22 -8.54
N THR A 177 -7.45 8.03 -8.06
CA THR A 177 -8.71 7.78 -7.35
C THR A 177 -8.44 7.51 -5.88
N GLU A 178 -9.33 7.96 -5.02
CA GLU A 178 -9.26 7.71 -3.58
C GLU A 178 -10.65 7.96 -2.94
N VAL A 179 -11.01 7.19 -1.91
CA VAL A 179 -12.28 7.35 -1.19
C VAL A 179 -12.16 8.30 0.02
N SER A 180 -11.03 8.26 0.72
CA SER A 180 -10.79 8.99 1.95
C SER A 180 -10.62 10.50 1.72
N PRO A 181 -11.46 11.38 2.31
CA PRO A 181 -11.34 12.83 2.12
C PRO A 181 -9.97 13.40 2.56
N PRO A 182 -9.36 13.00 3.70
CA PRO A 182 -8.03 13.46 4.06
C PRO A 182 -6.95 13.05 3.04
N MET A 183 -7.05 11.82 2.48
CA MET A 183 -6.12 11.35 1.45
C MET A 183 -6.31 12.13 0.14
N LYS A 184 -7.54 12.41 -0.27
CA LYS A 184 -7.84 13.29 -1.43
C LYS A 184 -7.18 14.66 -1.29
N TRP A 185 -7.20 15.23 -0.09
CA TRP A 185 -6.52 16.50 0.17
C TRP A 185 -4.99 16.40 -0.02
N HIS A 186 -4.35 15.31 0.40
CA HIS A 186 -2.93 15.06 0.12
C HIS A 186 -2.64 14.97 -1.37
N LEU A 187 -3.46 14.25 -2.13
CA LEU A 187 -3.33 14.12 -3.59
C LEU A 187 -3.48 15.47 -4.31
N GLN A 188 -4.45 16.29 -3.89
CA GLN A 188 -4.62 17.64 -4.42
C GLN A 188 -3.40 18.54 -4.16
N ARG A 189 -2.81 18.46 -2.96
CA ARG A 189 -1.58 19.21 -2.64
C ARG A 189 -0.39 18.78 -3.47
N ARG A 190 -0.38 17.54 -3.96
CA ARG A 190 0.62 17.03 -4.91
C ARG A 190 0.30 17.40 -6.37
N ASN A 191 -0.78 18.13 -6.62
CA ASN A 191 -1.28 18.49 -7.95
C ASN A 191 -1.61 17.28 -8.83
N PHE A 192 -2.09 16.17 -8.23
CA PHE A 192 -2.66 15.07 -8.98
C PHE A 192 -4.12 15.38 -9.35
N LYS A 193 -4.54 14.94 -10.53
CA LYS A 193 -5.91 15.09 -11.01
C LYS A 193 -6.80 14.04 -10.38
N LEU A 194 -7.65 14.46 -9.43
CA LEU A 194 -8.58 13.53 -8.79
C LEU A 194 -9.72 13.16 -9.73
N MET A 195 -10.04 11.87 -9.72
CA MET A 195 -11.22 11.31 -10.40
C MET A 195 -12.10 10.56 -9.39
N GLY A 196 -13.39 10.50 -9.66
CA GLY A 196 -14.31 9.66 -8.90
C GLY A 196 -13.99 8.17 -9.11
N ILE A 197 -14.27 7.36 -8.08
CA ILE A 197 -14.01 5.92 -8.13
C ILE A 197 -14.81 5.20 -9.22
N ASP A 198 -15.95 5.76 -9.62
CA ASP A 198 -16.84 5.22 -10.67
C ASP A 198 -16.83 6.11 -11.94
N GLU A 199 -15.96 7.11 -12.02
CA GLU A 199 -15.95 8.07 -13.14
C GLU A 199 -14.82 7.78 -14.14
N TRP A 200 -13.70 7.25 -13.69
CA TRP A 200 -12.51 7.05 -14.52
C TRP A 200 -12.79 6.07 -15.68
N GLN A 201 -13.63 5.04 -15.48
CA GLN A 201 -14.02 4.07 -16.51
C GLN A 201 -14.87 4.71 -17.62
N GLN A 202 -15.65 5.76 -17.25
CA GLN A 202 -16.60 6.43 -18.14
C GLN A 202 -16.06 7.73 -18.75
N SER A 203 -14.82 8.11 -18.37
CA SER A 203 -14.20 9.38 -18.80
C SER A 203 -13.86 9.43 -20.29
N GLY A 204 -13.83 8.28 -20.97
CA GLY A 204 -13.34 8.16 -22.35
C GLY A 204 -11.83 8.32 -22.49
N LEU A 205 -11.10 8.53 -21.38
CA LEU A 205 -9.65 8.59 -21.37
C LEU A 205 -9.05 7.18 -21.44
N GLN A 206 -7.93 7.08 -22.11
CA GLN A 206 -7.08 5.90 -22.11
C GLN A 206 -5.74 6.25 -21.45
N TYR A 207 -5.21 5.32 -20.67
CA TYR A 207 -4.02 5.53 -19.89
C TYR A 207 -2.87 4.68 -20.39
N ASP A 208 -1.67 5.28 -20.46
CA ASP A 208 -0.45 4.55 -20.82
C ASP A 208 -0.06 3.58 -19.71
N VAL A 209 -0.27 3.98 -18.45
CA VAL A 209 -0.09 3.12 -17.30
C VAL A 209 -1.26 3.30 -16.33
N ILE A 210 -1.77 2.18 -15.85
CA ILE A 210 -2.66 2.14 -14.69
C ILE A 210 -1.92 1.41 -13.56
N SER A 211 -1.90 1.98 -12.35
CA SER A 211 -1.41 1.32 -11.14
C SER A 211 -2.58 0.90 -10.25
N CYS A 212 -2.55 -0.35 -9.81
CA CYS A 212 -3.51 -0.95 -8.89
C CYS A 212 -2.70 -1.65 -7.79
N LEU A 213 -2.25 -0.86 -6.80
CA LEU A 213 -1.29 -1.31 -5.80
C LEU A 213 -2.01 -1.66 -4.51
N ASN A 214 -2.03 -2.96 -4.18
CA ASN A 214 -2.67 -3.51 -2.97
C ASN A 214 -4.14 -3.09 -2.82
N LEU A 215 -4.87 -3.02 -3.93
CA LEU A 215 -6.28 -2.68 -4.00
C LEU A 215 -7.14 -3.88 -4.40
N LEU A 216 -6.60 -4.83 -5.18
CA LEU A 216 -7.37 -5.96 -5.72
C LEU A 216 -7.96 -6.85 -4.60
N ASP A 217 -7.27 -6.97 -3.48
CA ASP A 217 -7.71 -7.69 -2.29
C ASP A 217 -8.59 -6.84 -1.34
N ARG A 218 -8.90 -5.60 -1.73
CA ARG A 218 -9.70 -4.62 -0.96
C ARG A 218 -10.97 -4.18 -1.65
N CYS A 219 -11.27 -4.67 -2.85
CA CYS A 219 -12.46 -4.32 -3.61
C CYS A 219 -13.54 -5.40 -3.57
N GLU A 220 -14.79 -5.00 -3.77
CA GLU A 220 -15.95 -5.90 -3.73
C GLU A 220 -16.04 -6.81 -4.95
N ASP A 221 -15.64 -6.31 -6.14
CA ASP A 221 -15.67 -7.04 -7.41
C ASP A 221 -14.34 -6.88 -8.15
N PRO A 222 -13.33 -7.70 -7.80
CA PRO A 222 -12.01 -7.61 -8.40
C PRO A 222 -11.98 -7.99 -9.89
N LEU A 223 -12.88 -8.86 -10.36
CA LEU A 223 -12.94 -9.23 -11.77
C LEU A 223 -13.54 -8.11 -12.62
N HIS A 224 -14.52 -7.39 -12.10
CA HIS A 224 -15.07 -6.21 -12.76
C HIS A 224 -14.01 -5.11 -12.85
N LEU A 225 -13.29 -4.85 -11.77
CA LEU A 225 -12.19 -3.90 -11.75
C LEU A 225 -11.13 -4.21 -12.81
N LEU A 226 -10.72 -5.47 -12.94
CA LEU A 226 -9.74 -5.88 -13.97
C LEU A 226 -10.26 -5.65 -15.39
N ARG A 227 -11.55 -5.93 -15.66
CA ARG A 227 -12.16 -5.64 -16.98
C ARG A 227 -12.17 -4.15 -17.29
N ASP A 228 -12.51 -3.31 -16.33
CA ASP A 228 -12.53 -1.87 -16.52
C ASP A 228 -11.13 -1.30 -16.74
N ILE A 229 -10.14 -1.80 -15.99
CA ILE A 229 -8.73 -1.47 -16.21
C ILE A 229 -8.32 -1.83 -17.65
N GLN A 230 -8.64 -3.04 -18.12
CA GLN A 230 -8.29 -3.49 -19.46
C GLN A 230 -8.84 -2.56 -20.55
N ARG A 231 -10.09 -2.12 -20.42
CA ARG A 231 -10.76 -1.21 -21.38
C ARG A 231 -10.19 0.20 -21.36
N SER A 232 -9.64 0.62 -20.23
CA SER A 232 -9.10 1.97 -20.03
C SER A 232 -7.61 2.10 -20.34
N LEU A 233 -6.93 1.00 -20.63
CA LEU A 233 -5.54 1.03 -21.10
C LEU A 233 -5.46 1.43 -22.57
N VAL A 234 -4.41 2.18 -22.94
CA VAL A 234 -4.07 2.43 -24.35
C VAL A 234 -3.87 1.09 -25.03
N PRO A 235 -4.56 0.81 -26.16
CA PRO A 235 -4.46 -0.46 -26.86
C PRO A 235 -2.99 -0.82 -27.22
N HIS A 236 -2.62 -2.07 -27.03
CA HIS A 236 -1.31 -2.65 -27.33
C HIS A 236 -0.12 -2.13 -26.51
N THR A 237 -0.12 -0.86 -26.10
CA THR A 237 1.03 -0.23 -25.41
C THR A 237 0.79 0.00 -23.93
N GLY A 238 -0.48 0.11 -23.52
CA GLY A 238 -0.84 0.35 -22.12
C GLY A 238 -0.42 -0.78 -21.20
N ARG A 239 -0.02 -0.44 -19.99
CA ARG A 239 0.45 -1.36 -18.94
C ARG A 239 -0.32 -1.19 -17.65
N LEU A 240 -0.65 -2.31 -17.03
CA LEU A 240 -1.13 -2.35 -15.64
C LEU A 240 0.02 -2.74 -14.72
N ILE A 241 0.32 -1.91 -13.73
CA ILE A 241 1.18 -2.29 -12.61
C ILE A 241 0.27 -2.71 -11.47
N LEU A 242 0.35 -3.97 -11.11
CA LEU A 242 -0.50 -4.55 -10.07
C LEU A 242 0.36 -5.12 -8.94
N ALA A 243 0.11 -4.70 -7.70
CA ALA A 243 0.68 -5.29 -6.51
C ALA A 243 -0.39 -6.03 -5.71
N ALA A 244 -0.02 -7.16 -5.14
CA ALA A 244 -0.88 -7.94 -4.25
C ALA A 244 -0.08 -8.56 -3.11
N VAL A 245 -0.54 -8.33 -1.87
CA VAL A 245 0.02 -8.97 -0.68
C VAL A 245 -0.24 -10.47 -0.70
N LEU A 246 0.79 -11.26 -0.45
CA LEU A 246 0.71 -12.71 -0.32
C LEU A 246 1.11 -13.16 1.10
N PRO A 247 0.42 -14.16 1.68
CA PRO A 247 -0.69 -14.92 1.10
C PRO A 247 -1.95 -14.06 0.88
N PHE A 248 -2.60 -14.27 -0.28
CA PHE A 248 -3.76 -13.47 -0.70
C PHE A 248 -4.95 -13.67 0.25
N GLN A 249 -5.35 -12.61 0.94
CA GLN A 249 -6.45 -12.63 1.93
C GLN A 249 -7.36 -11.41 1.70
N PRO A 250 -8.39 -11.55 0.83
CA PRO A 250 -9.24 -10.42 0.49
C PRO A 250 -10.18 -10.03 1.63
N TYR A 251 -10.30 -8.72 1.86
CA TYR A 251 -11.30 -8.13 2.75
C TYR A 251 -11.67 -6.71 2.32
N VAL A 252 -12.87 -6.28 2.68
CA VAL A 252 -13.36 -4.92 2.46
C VAL A 252 -13.70 -4.27 3.79
N GLU A 253 -13.46 -2.97 3.90
CA GLU A 253 -13.80 -2.19 5.09
C GLU A 253 -15.18 -1.52 4.87
N VAL A 254 -16.19 -2.00 5.59
CA VAL A 254 -17.54 -1.43 5.57
C VAL A 254 -17.92 -0.98 6.98
N GLY A 255 -18.14 0.33 7.17
CA GLY A 255 -18.54 0.87 8.47
C GLY A 255 -17.55 0.58 9.60
N GLY A 256 -16.24 0.57 9.30
CA GLY A 256 -15.17 0.27 10.26
C GLY A 256 -15.04 -1.21 10.63
N ARG A 257 -15.72 -2.11 9.91
CA ARG A 257 -15.60 -3.57 10.06
C ARG A 257 -14.97 -4.18 8.83
N TRP A 258 -14.16 -5.20 9.03
CA TRP A 258 -13.55 -5.97 7.97
C TRP A 258 -14.43 -7.16 7.62
N LEU A 259 -14.96 -7.16 6.40
CA LEU A 259 -15.86 -8.18 5.88
C LEU A 259 -15.19 -8.89 4.69
N ARG A 260 -15.65 -10.10 4.40
CA ARG A 260 -15.27 -10.74 3.13
C ARG A 260 -16.01 -10.03 1.98
N PRO A 261 -15.33 -9.76 0.85
CA PRO A 261 -16.02 -9.25 -0.35
C PRO A 261 -17.05 -10.26 -0.85
N GLN A 262 -18.08 -9.77 -1.53
CA GLN A 262 -19.13 -10.62 -2.12
C GLN A 262 -18.54 -11.52 -3.21
N GLU A 263 -17.74 -10.94 -4.10
CA GLU A 263 -16.88 -11.68 -5.01
C GLU A 263 -15.44 -11.70 -4.47
N HIS A 264 -14.83 -12.85 -4.48
CA HIS A 264 -13.43 -12.97 -4.06
C HIS A 264 -12.68 -13.92 -4.99
N LEU A 265 -11.47 -13.51 -5.32
CA LEU A 265 -10.55 -14.33 -6.08
C LEU A 265 -10.11 -15.52 -5.23
N LYS A 266 -10.22 -16.73 -5.78
CA LYS A 266 -9.72 -17.94 -5.15
C LYS A 266 -8.27 -18.15 -5.57
N VAL A 267 -7.34 -17.58 -4.83
CA VAL A 267 -5.91 -17.78 -5.07
C VAL A 267 -5.47 -19.03 -4.33
N GLN A 268 -4.96 -20.01 -5.07
CA GLN A 268 -4.46 -21.27 -4.55
C GLN A 268 -2.93 -21.25 -4.44
N GLY A 269 -2.40 -22.06 -3.53
CA GLY A 269 -0.98 -22.18 -3.28
C GLY A 269 -0.62 -21.92 -1.83
N LYS A 270 0.47 -22.56 -1.35
CA LYS A 270 1.00 -22.43 0.00
C LYS A 270 2.23 -21.53 0.06
N THR A 271 2.95 -21.41 -1.05
CA THR A 271 4.14 -20.56 -1.16
C THR A 271 3.84 -19.31 -1.98
N TRP A 272 4.72 -18.34 -1.90
CA TRP A 272 4.65 -17.13 -2.69
C TRP A 272 4.62 -17.45 -4.20
N GLU A 273 5.50 -18.35 -4.64
CA GLU A 273 5.66 -18.76 -6.03
C GLU A 273 4.42 -19.48 -6.59
N GLU A 274 3.82 -20.36 -5.77
CA GLU A 274 2.58 -21.05 -6.15
C GLU A 274 1.43 -20.07 -6.32
N GLN A 275 1.28 -19.10 -5.40
CA GLN A 275 0.21 -18.10 -5.48
C GLN A 275 0.41 -17.12 -6.64
N VAL A 276 1.65 -16.70 -6.91
CA VAL A 276 1.99 -15.88 -8.08
C VAL A 276 1.64 -16.62 -9.38
N THR A 277 1.97 -17.89 -9.44
CA THR A 277 1.62 -18.74 -10.60
C THR A 277 0.11 -18.84 -10.78
N ASN A 278 -0.62 -19.07 -9.68
CA ASN A 278 -2.07 -19.16 -9.73
C ASN A 278 -2.74 -17.83 -10.11
N LEU A 279 -2.27 -16.69 -9.55
CA LEU A 279 -2.75 -15.36 -9.96
C LEU A 279 -2.56 -15.12 -11.47
N SER A 280 -1.40 -15.49 -12.01
CA SER A 280 -1.11 -15.31 -13.42
C SER A 280 -2.05 -16.13 -14.32
N HIS A 281 -2.22 -17.43 -14.03
CA HIS A 281 -2.99 -18.34 -14.87
C HIS A 281 -4.51 -18.26 -14.67
N ASP A 282 -4.94 -18.18 -13.40
CA ASP A 282 -6.35 -18.31 -13.05
C ASP A 282 -7.08 -16.99 -12.87
N VAL A 283 -6.33 -15.90 -12.67
CA VAL A 283 -6.91 -14.57 -12.54
C VAL A 283 -6.58 -13.70 -13.74
N PHE A 284 -5.31 -13.36 -13.95
CA PHE A 284 -4.94 -12.36 -14.94
C PHE A 284 -5.20 -12.83 -16.38
N ARG A 285 -4.76 -14.04 -16.74
CA ARG A 285 -4.99 -14.58 -18.08
C ARG A 285 -6.49 -14.71 -18.39
N LYS A 286 -7.30 -15.16 -17.43
CA LYS A 286 -8.76 -15.27 -17.61
C LYS A 286 -9.46 -13.91 -17.68
N SER A 287 -8.83 -12.87 -17.13
CA SER A 287 -9.29 -11.48 -17.21
C SER A 287 -8.72 -10.75 -18.44
N GLY A 288 -8.08 -11.45 -19.38
CA GLY A 288 -7.56 -10.88 -20.61
C GLY A 288 -6.23 -10.14 -20.45
N PHE A 289 -5.39 -10.55 -19.50
CA PHE A 289 -4.06 -9.98 -19.30
C PHE A 289 -2.96 -11.02 -19.48
N GLU A 290 -1.82 -10.58 -19.96
CA GLU A 290 -0.57 -11.33 -19.99
C GLU A 290 0.46 -10.66 -19.08
N VAL A 291 1.23 -11.47 -18.35
CA VAL A 291 2.34 -11.00 -17.52
C VAL A 291 3.54 -10.67 -18.41
N GLU A 292 4.07 -9.45 -18.31
CA GLU A 292 5.32 -9.04 -18.93
C GLU A 292 6.51 -9.12 -17.97
N THR A 293 6.24 -8.85 -16.69
CA THR A 293 7.27 -8.85 -15.64
C THR A 293 6.60 -9.17 -14.31
N VAL A 294 7.31 -9.87 -13.44
CA VAL A 294 6.92 -10.10 -12.05
C VAL A 294 8.14 -10.02 -11.15
N THR A 295 7.96 -9.49 -9.95
CA THR A 295 9.01 -9.43 -8.91
C THR A 295 8.41 -9.59 -7.53
N ARG A 296 9.26 -9.96 -6.55
CA ARG A 296 8.94 -9.96 -5.13
C ARG A 296 9.52 -8.72 -4.47
N LEU A 297 8.68 -7.95 -3.80
CA LEU A 297 9.07 -6.73 -3.09
C LEU A 297 8.45 -6.70 -1.69
N PRO A 298 9.07 -6.03 -0.71
CA PRO A 298 8.41 -5.74 0.54
C PRO A 298 7.40 -4.60 0.33
N TYR A 299 6.16 -4.81 0.76
CA TYR A 299 5.22 -3.71 0.97
C TYR A 299 5.46 -3.12 2.34
N LEU A 300 6.05 -1.94 2.38
CA LEU A 300 6.44 -1.29 3.62
C LEU A 300 5.41 -0.24 4.03
N CYS A 301 5.18 -0.13 5.33
CA CYS A 301 4.37 0.93 5.91
C CYS A 301 5.16 1.61 7.03
N GLU A 302 5.05 2.92 7.14
CA GLU A 302 5.60 3.68 8.26
C GLU A 302 5.16 3.08 9.59
N GLY A 303 6.07 3.08 10.54
CA GLY A 303 5.87 2.54 11.87
C GLY A 303 5.05 3.44 12.79
N ASP A 304 4.92 2.98 14.01
CA ASP A 304 4.23 3.65 15.10
C ASP A 304 5.06 3.55 16.39
N MET A 305 4.44 3.76 17.54
CA MET A 305 5.12 3.65 18.84
C MET A 305 5.58 2.22 19.18
N TYR A 306 5.13 1.19 18.44
CA TYR A 306 5.44 -0.21 18.71
C TYR A 306 6.47 -0.80 17.76
N ASN A 307 6.43 -0.39 16.50
CA ASN A 307 7.31 -0.89 15.44
C ASN A 307 7.89 0.25 14.63
N ASP A 308 9.14 0.11 14.17
CA ASP A 308 9.82 1.12 13.32
C ASP A 308 9.19 1.20 11.94
N TYR A 309 8.74 0.06 11.43
CA TYR A 309 8.01 -0.12 10.19
C TYR A 309 7.25 -1.43 10.22
N TYR A 310 6.32 -1.60 9.31
CA TYR A 310 5.62 -2.85 9.04
C TYR A 310 5.99 -3.34 7.65
N VAL A 311 6.09 -4.66 7.50
CA VAL A 311 6.44 -5.33 6.23
C VAL A 311 5.39 -6.36 5.91
N LEU A 312 4.89 -6.31 4.68
CA LEU A 312 4.10 -7.36 4.06
C LEU A 312 4.82 -7.84 2.80
N ASP A 313 4.49 -9.02 2.34
CA ASP A 313 5.15 -9.67 1.22
C ASP A 313 4.35 -9.44 -0.06
N ASP A 314 4.86 -8.61 -0.96
CA ASP A 314 4.19 -8.25 -2.20
C ASP A 314 4.68 -9.07 -3.40
N ALA A 315 3.72 -9.43 -4.25
CA ALA A 315 3.97 -9.78 -5.63
C ALA A 315 3.58 -8.60 -6.52
N VAL A 316 4.55 -8.05 -7.25
CA VAL A 316 4.33 -6.92 -8.15
C VAL A 316 4.48 -7.37 -9.59
N PHE A 317 3.44 -7.15 -10.37
CA PHE A 317 3.31 -7.55 -11.76
C PHE A 317 3.25 -6.32 -12.67
N VAL A 318 3.82 -6.45 -13.87
CA VAL A 318 3.49 -5.62 -15.02
C VAL A 318 2.71 -6.48 -16.00
N LEU A 319 1.51 -6.04 -16.31
CA LEU A 319 0.57 -6.75 -17.15
C LEU A 319 0.25 -5.91 -18.39
N LYS A 320 0.06 -6.58 -19.53
CA LYS A 320 -0.49 -6.00 -20.75
C LYS A 320 -1.81 -6.65 -21.11
N ALA A 321 -2.71 -5.91 -21.75
CA ALA A 321 -3.92 -6.51 -22.30
C ALA A 321 -3.54 -7.54 -23.37
N SER A 322 -4.09 -8.76 -23.26
CA SER A 322 -3.91 -9.78 -24.31
C SER A 322 -4.70 -9.37 -25.54
N ASN A 323 -4.10 -9.56 -26.70
CA ASN A 323 -4.80 -9.46 -27.97
C ASN A 323 -5.73 -10.68 -28.11
N VAL A 324 -6.85 -10.69 -27.40
CA VAL A 324 -7.90 -11.66 -27.69
C VAL A 324 -8.58 -11.19 -28.97
N THR A 325 -8.14 -11.71 -30.10
CA THR A 325 -9.02 -11.81 -31.26
C THR A 325 -10.31 -12.47 -30.80
N GLU A 326 -11.45 -11.81 -31.04
CA GLU A 326 -12.79 -12.36 -30.82
C GLU A 326 -12.97 -13.60 -31.73
N GLU A 327 -12.40 -14.72 -31.35
CA GLU A 327 -12.65 -16.03 -31.92
C GLU A 327 -13.21 -16.93 -30.83
N SER A 328 -14.52 -16.85 -30.64
CA SER A 328 -15.42 -17.97 -30.30
C SER A 328 -16.76 -17.48 -29.78
N SER A 329 -17.56 -16.95 -30.68
CA SER A 329 -19.02 -17.04 -30.58
C SER A 329 -19.53 -17.52 -31.94
N GLN A 330 -19.39 -18.80 -32.15
CA GLN A 330 -20.27 -19.59 -33.07
C GLN A 330 -20.79 -20.80 -32.32
#